data_2d7eeccefedcca02ace9cdcfb109d257
#
_entry.id   2d7eeccefedcca02ace9cdcfb109d257
#
_cell.length_a   1.000
_cell.length_b   1.000
_cell.length_c   1.000
_cell.angle_alpha   90.00
_cell.angle_beta   90.00
_cell.angle_gamma   90.00
#
_symmetry.space_group_name_H-M   'P 1'
#
loop_
_entity.id
_entity.type
_entity.pdbx_description
1 polymer ?
#
loop_
_entity_poly.entity_id
_entity_poly.type
_entity_poly.pdbx_seq_one_letter_code
_entity_poly.pdbx_strand_id
1 'polypeptide(L)'
;MAASFQIRKFRDEDAEAVQEVFTVGMSEHVPSSFTHILKQPLTQMVLMCMFCALMTSSKSFLLPILAVTLLLAAIRQLVVHMFNAYIETSLKKDLQNISETYLKHKDSCFWVAEVDGRVVGTVGCLPNENVPEALELKRMSVRRSHRGMGIAKALCRTVADFTRERGYAAVVLYTSVVQRDAQHLYEHMGYEKTKEFSAPDFIAKITNFNLFEYRLQLKKDD
;
A
#
# COMPACT_ATOMS: atom_id res chain seq x y z
N MET A 1 -29.24 9.20 4.89
CA MET A 1 -29.22 7.73 4.83
C MET A 1 -27.76 7.32 4.62
N ALA A 2 -27.21 6.45 5.46
CA ALA A 2 -25.87 5.92 5.20
C ALA A 2 -25.96 5.09 3.91
N ALA A 3 -25.11 5.41 2.91
CA ALA A 3 -25.06 4.62 1.70
C ALA A 3 -24.70 3.18 2.08
N SER A 4 -25.56 2.23 1.72
CA SER A 4 -25.30 0.82 1.95
C SER A 4 -24.28 0.35 0.91
N PHE A 5 -23.23 -0.35 1.34
CA PHE A 5 -22.31 -1.01 0.43
C PHE A 5 -22.51 -2.51 0.46
N GLN A 6 -22.18 -3.17 -0.63
CA GLN A 6 -22.19 -4.63 -0.74
C GLN A 6 -20.77 -5.12 -1.07
N ILE A 7 -20.36 -6.22 -0.42
CA ILE A 7 -19.14 -6.92 -0.79
C ILE A 7 -19.54 -8.16 -1.60
N ARG A 8 -18.94 -8.29 -2.79
CA ARG A 8 -19.14 -9.44 -3.66
C ARG A 8 -17.80 -9.87 -4.29
N LYS A 9 -17.78 -11.08 -4.83
CA LYS A 9 -16.62 -11.54 -5.60
C LYS A 9 -16.46 -10.69 -6.87
N PHE A 10 -15.21 -10.55 -7.26
CA PHE A 10 -14.81 -9.91 -8.51
C PHE A 10 -15.46 -10.60 -9.72
N ARG A 11 -15.77 -9.80 -10.73
CA ARG A 11 -16.21 -10.24 -12.07
C ARG A 11 -15.32 -9.57 -13.11
N ASP A 12 -15.17 -10.16 -14.30
CA ASP A 12 -14.28 -9.62 -15.32
C ASP A 12 -14.66 -8.19 -15.78
N GLU A 13 -15.94 -7.84 -15.68
CA GLU A 13 -16.44 -6.48 -15.93
C GLU A 13 -15.92 -5.42 -14.94
N ASP A 14 -15.42 -5.84 -13.78
CA ASP A 14 -14.86 -4.94 -12.75
C ASP A 14 -13.39 -4.59 -13.00
N ALA A 15 -12.71 -5.24 -13.94
CA ALA A 15 -11.26 -5.19 -14.09
C ALA A 15 -10.71 -3.76 -14.19
N GLU A 16 -11.31 -2.94 -15.05
CA GLU A 16 -10.89 -1.55 -15.23
C GLU A 16 -11.09 -0.72 -13.94
N ALA A 17 -12.23 -0.87 -13.28
CA ALA A 17 -12.53 -0.16 -12.04
C ALA A 17 -11.60 -0.58 -10.88
N VAL A 18 -11.25 -1.87 -10.80
CA VAL A 18 -10.27 -2.40 -9.81
C VAL A 18 -8.89 -1.82 -10.06
N GLN A 19 -8.41 -1.81 -11.31
CA GLN A 19 -7.13 -1.23 -11.68
C GLN A 19 -7.07 0.27 -11.38
N GLU A 20 -8.16 1.00 -11.65
CA GLU A 20 -8.27 2.42 -11.31
C GLU A 20 -8.21 2.65 -9.80
N VAL A 21 -9.03 1.93 -9.00
CA VAL A 21 -9.05 2.04 -7.53
C VAL A 21 -7.67 1.76 -6.94
N PHE A 22 -6.97 0.74 -7.44
CA PHE A 22 -5.62 0.42 -7.03
C PHE A 22 -4.61 1.52 -7.40
N THR A 23 -4.62 1.97 -8.65
CA THR A 23 -3.70 2.99 -9.17
C THR A 23 -3.83 4.32 -8.41
N VAL A 24 -5.06 4.79 -8.25
CA VAL A 24 -5.35 6.03 -7.50
C VAL A 24 -4.95 5.86 -6.03
N GLY A 25 -5.34 4.75 -5.41
CA GLY A 25 -5.01 4.47 -4.01
C GLY A 25 -3.51 4.44 -3.73
N MET A 26 -2.72 3.85 -4.63
CA MET A 26 -1.25 3.82 -4.49
C MET A 26 -0.63 5.20 -4.73
N SER A 27 -1.11 5.96 -5.70
CA SER A 27 -0.59 7.30 -6.01
C SER A 27 -0.81 8.31 -4.86
N GLU A 28 -1.82 8.11 -4.02
CA GLU A 28 -2.07 8.94 -2.83
C GLU A 28 -0.95 8.88 -1.78
N HIS A 29 -0.07 7.88 -1.84
CA HIS A 29 1.06 7.75 -0.92
C HIS A 29 2.32 8.52 -1.34
N VAL A 30 2.34 9.10 -2.53
CA VAL A 30 3.48 9.90 -3.03
C VAL A 30 3.79 11.08 -2.10
N PRO A 31 2.84 11.92 -1.65
CA PRO A 31 3.13 13.03 -0.74
C PRO A 31 3.68 12.58 0.61
N SER A 32 3.12 11.51 1.20
CA SER A 32 3.60 10.98 2.48
C SER A 32 4.99 10.37 2.37
N SER A 33 5.31 9.70 1.26
CA SER A 33 6.63 9.16 0.98
C SER A 33 7.67 10.25 0.77
N PHE A 34 7.33 11.30 0.03
CA PHE A 34 8.19 12.47 -0.13
C PHE A 34 8.48 13.13 1.22
N THR A 35 7.45 13.37 2.04
CA THR A 35 7.61 13.92 3.38
C THR A 35 8.46 13.02 4.29
N HIS A 36 8.30 11.69 4.18
CA HIS A 36 9.10 10.72 4.92
C HIS A 36 10.59 10.86 4.58
N ILE A 37 10.93 10.93 3.28
CA ILE A 37 12.32 11.11 2.81
C ILE A 37 12.91 12.42 3.32
N LEU A 38 12.16 13.52 3.27
CA LEU A 38 12.64 14.82 3.75
C LEU A 38 12.91 14.85 5.26
N LYS A 39 12.24 14.00 6.03
CA LYS A 39 12.46 13.87 7.48
C LYS A 39 13.68 13.01 7.84
N GLN A 40 14.30 12.33 6.87
CA GLN A 40 15.46 11.50 7.17
C GLN A 40 16.68 12.36 7.48
N PRO A 41 17.47 12.04 8.54
CA PRO A 41 18.63 12.81 8.94
C PRO A 41 19.64 12.98 7.80
N LEU A 42 19.88 11.93 7.02
CA LEU A 42 20.80 11.97 5.89
C LEU A 42 20.34 12.99 4.83
N THR A 43 19.04 12.98 4.48
CA THR A 43 18.49 13.94 3.52
C THR A 43 18.64 15.38 4.01
N GLN A 44 18.33 15.63 5.28
CA GLN A 44 18.46 16.95 5.89
C GLN A 44 19.92 17.40 5.92
N MET A 45 20.85 16.51 6.26
CA MET A 45 22.28 16.79 6.27
C MET A 45 22.79 17.15 4.85
N VAL A 46 22.41 16.39 3.83
CA VAL A 46 22.79 16.66 2.44
C VAL A 46 22.27 18.02 1.97
N LEU A 47 21.00 18.33 2.25
CA LEU A 47 20.40 19.62 1.92
C LEU A 47 21.12 20.78 2.62
N MET A 48 21.45 20.64 3.90
CA MET A 48 22.13 21.65 4.69
C MET A 48 23.56 21.88 4.18
N CYS A 49 24.34 20.80 3.99
CA CYS A 49 25.71 20.88 3.50
C CYS A 49 25.77 21.53 2.12
N MET A 50 24.87 21.14 1.21
CA MET A 50 24.79 21.74 -0.13
C MET A 50 24.46 23.23 -0.05
N PHE A 51 23.48 23.61 0.78
CA PHE A 51 23.11 25.01 0.98
C PHE A 51 24.29 25.84 1.51
N CYS A 52 24.96 25.38 2.58
CA CYS A 52 26.11 26.08 3.16
C CYS A 52 27.30 26.18 2.19
N ALA A 53 27.63 25.11 1.48
CA ALA A 53 28.73 25.11 0.51
C ALA A 53 28.47 26.11 -0.64
N LEU A 54 27.26 26.16 -1.16
CA LEU A 54 26.89 27.11 -2.22
C LEU A 54 26.81 28.54 -1.71
N MET A 55 26.39 28.77 -0.47
CA MET A 55 26.40 30.08 0.18
C MET A 55 27.82 30.65 0.29
N THR A 56 28.75 29.83 0.78
CA THR A 56 30.14 30.27 0.98
C THR A 56 30.85 30.51 -0.35
N SER A 57 30.54 29.71 -1.38
CA SER A 57 31.14 29.80 -2.71
C SER A 57 30.62 30.98 -3.53
N SER A 58 29.28 31.15 -3.58
CA SER A 58 28.65 32.12 -4.51
C SER A 58 28.48 33.52 -3.92
N LYS A 59 28.56 33.68 -2.60
CA LYS A 59 28.22 34.90 -1.87
C LYS A 59 26.84 35.48 -2.23
N SER A 60 25.94 34.62 -2.69
CA SER A 60 24.57 34.94 -3.12
C SER A 60 23.58 33.91 -2.60
N PHE A 61 22.40 34.36 -2.17
CA PHE A 61 21.31 33.45 -1.73
C PHE A 61 20.58 32.79 -2.89
N LEU A 62 20.65 33.35 -4.10
CA LEU A 62 19.86 32.86 -5.22
C LEU A 62 20.29 31.44 -5.66
N LEU A 63 21.60 31.22 -5.78
CA LEU A 63 22.11 29.91 -6.22
C LEU A 63 21.81 28.76 -5.26
N PRO A 64 22.04 28.88 -3.93
CA PRO A 64 21.64 27.86 -2.99
C PRO A 64 20.13 27.56 -3.00
N ILE A 65 19.28 28.60 -3.05
CA ILE A 65 17.82 28.42 -3.11
C ILE A 65 17.41 27.65 -4.37
N LEU A 66 17.95 28.04 -5.53
CA LEU A 66 17.67 27.35 -6.79
C LEU A 66 18.11 25.88 -6.73
N ALA A 67 19.32 25.61 -6.23
CA ALA A 67 19.86 24.26 -6.13
C ALA A 67 19.02 23.37 -5.20
N VAL A 68 18.63 23.89 -4.02
CA VAL A 68 17.75 23.15 -3.09
C VAL A 68 16.40 22.87 -3.74
N THR A 69 15.82 23.87 -4.41
CA THR A 69 14.51 23.72 -5.08
C THR A 69 14.56 22.63 -6.16
N LEU A 70 15.62 22.64 -6.98
CA LEU A 70 15.82 21.62 -8.02
C LEU A 70 16.02 20.23 -7.42
N LEU A 71 16.79 20.12 -6.32
CA LEU A 71 16.99 18.84 -5.64
C LEU A 71 15.68 18.31 -5.03
N LEU A 72 14.89 19.17 -4.40
CA LEU A 72 13.55 18.78 -3.89
C LEU A 72 12.62 18.31 -5.01
N ALA A 73 12.63 19.00 -6.16
CA ALA A 73 11.87 18.58 -7.33
C ALA A 73 12.35 17.22 -7.86
N ALA A 74 13.67 16.99 -7.90
CA ALA A 74 14.25 15.71 -8.32
C ALA A 74 13.87 14.57 -7.37
N ILE A 75 13.94 14.78 -6.04
CA ILE A 75 13.50 13.80 -5.04
C ILE A 75 12.02 13.47 -5.22
N ARG A 76 11.17 14.48 -5.39
CA ARG A 76 9.75 14.27 -5.64
C ARG A 76 9.50 13.44 -6.90
N GLN A 77 10.19 13.77 -7.99
CA GLN A 77 10.07 13.05 -9.26
C GLN A 77 10.52 11.59 -9.14
N LEU A 78 11.60 11.35 -8.38
CA LEU A 78 12.06 9.99 -8.09
C LEU A 78 11.00 9.18 -7.35
N VAL A 79 10.36 9.75 -6.32
CA VAL A 79 9.27 9.08 -5.59
C VAL A 79 8.11 8.76 -6.54
N VAL A 80 7.68 9.69 -7.38
CA VAL A 80 6.63 9.47 -8.39
C VAL A 80 7.02 8.31 -9.31
N HIS A 81 8.26 8.30 -9.80
CA HIS A 81 8.75 7.25 -10.68
C HIS A 81 8.72 5.86 -10.01
N MET A 82 9.16 5.76 -8.75
CA MET A 82 9.13 4.51 -7.98
C MET A 82 7.69 3.98 -7.79
N PHE A 83 6.75 4.85 -7.44
CA PHE A 83 5.35 4.45 -7.31
C PHE A 83 4.73 4.03 -8.64
N ASN A 84 5.00 4.74 -9.73
CA ASN A 84 4.53 4.39 -11.06
C ASN A 84 5.09 3.03 -11.52
N ALA A 85 6.38 2.78 -11.28
CA ALA A 85 7.01 1.49 -11.59
C ALA A 85 6.38 0.34 -10.79
N TYR A 86 6.09 0.55 -9.49
CA TYR A 86 5.38 -0.42 -8.66
C TYR A 86 3.96 -0.69 -9.16
N ILE A 87 3.21 0.38 -9.48
CA ILE A 87 1.84 0.28 -10.03
C ILE A 87 1.87 -0.50 -11.34
N GLU A 88 2.72 -0.12 -12.27
CA GLU A 88 2.85 -0.77 -13.58
C GLU A 88 3.20 -2.26 -13.44
N THR A 89 4.17 -2.59 -12.57
CA THR A 89 4.54 -3.98 -12.28
C THR A 89 3.35 -4.76 -11.71
N SER A 90 2.58 -4.17 -10.80
CA SER A 90 1.40 -4.79 -10.20
C SER A 90 0.29 -5.01 -11.23
N LEU A 91 0.04 -4.00 -12.08
CA LEU A 91 -0.95 -4.09 -13.16
C LEU A 91 -0.61 -5.18 -14.17
N LYS A 92 0.67 -5.36 -14.50
CA LYS A 92 1.14 -6.40 -15.43
C LYS A 92 1.21 -7.80 -14.81
N LYS A 93 1.33 -7.90 -13.49
CA LYS A 93 1.52 -9.19 -12.81
C LYS A 93 0.17 -9.82 -12.44
N ASP A 94 -0.41 -9.41 -11.34
CA ASP A 94 -1.59 -10.06 -10.77
C ASP A 94 -2.91 -9.31 -11.06
N LEU A 95 -2.84 -8.04 -11.43
CA LEU A 95 -4.02 -7.26 -11.81
C LEU A 95 -4.31 -7.25 -13.32
N GLN A 96 -3.47 -7.86 -14.15
CA GLN A 96 -3.71 -8.02 -15.58
C GLN A 96 -4.83 -9.04 -15.85
N ASN A 97 -4.80 -10.14 -15.11
CA ASN A 97 -5.80 -11.21 -15.23
C ASN A 97 -6.20 -11.67 -13.82
N ILE A 98 -7.08 -10.90 -13.20
CA ILE A 98 -7.52 -11.11 -11.80
C ILE A 98 -8.24 -12.46 -11.66
N SER A 99 -9.08 -12.82 -12.62
CA SER A 99 -9.79 -14.11 -12.62
C SER A 99 -8.83 -15.28 -12.63
N GLU A 100 -7.77 -15.21 -13.44
CA GLU A 100 -6.76 -16.27 -13.50
C GLU A 100 -5.95 -16.38 -12.21
N THR A 101 -5.51 -15.24 -11.70
CA THR A 101 -4.65 -15.18 -10.53
C THR A 101 -5.38 -15.53 -9.23
N TYR A 102 -6.63 -15.05 -9.07
CA TYR A 102 -7.30 -15.11 -7.79
C TYR A 102 -8.53 -16.03 -7.75
N LEU A 103 -9.15 -16.36 -8.89
CA LEU A 103 -10.40 -17.13 -8.89
C LEU A 103 -10.23 -18.58 -9.36
N LYS A 104 -9.14 -18.93 -10.05
CA LYS A 104 -8.89 -20.31 -10.49
C LYS A 104 -8.43 -21.24 -9.36
N HIS A 105 -7.82 -20.72 -8.32
CA HIS A 105 -7.31 -21.52 -7.21
C HIS A 105 -8.29 -21.50 -6.04
N LYS A 106 -8.53 -22.68 -5.45
CA LYS A 106 -9.50 -22.83 -4.33
C LYS A 106 -9.16 -21.98 -3.10
N ASP A 107 -7.87 -21.71 -2.86
CA ASP A 107 -7.36 -21.00 -1.68
C ASP A 107 -7.03 -19.54 -1.97
N SER A 108 -7.58 -19.01 -3.05
CA SER A 108 -7.45 -17.59 -3.41
C SER A 108 -8.80 -17.00 -3.81
N CYS A 109 -8.96 -15.72 -3.62
CA CYS A 109 -10.15 -15.00 -4.02
C CYS A 109 -9.90 -13.50 -4.13
N PHE A 110 -10.73 -12.82 -4.89
CA PHE A 110 -10.74 -11.36 -5.01
C PHE A 110 -12.16 -10.83 -4.83
N TRP A 111 -12.31 -9.78 -4.01
CA TRP A 111 -13.58 -9.14 -3.73
C TRP A 111 -13.54 -7.66 -4.06
N VAL A 112 -14.71 -7.16 -4.39
CA VAL A 112 -14.97 -5.73 -4.56
C VAL A 112 -16.05 -5.27 -3.60
N ALA A 113 -15.91 -4.04 -3.11
CA ALA A 113 -16.99 -3.33 -2.43
C ALA A 113 -17.67 -2.42 -3.44
N GLU A 114 -18.99 -2.52 -3.52
CA GLU A 114 -19.83 -1.81 -4.46
C GLU A 114 -20.79 -0.88 -3.72
N VAL A 115 -20.95 0.35 -4.23
CA VAL A 115 -21.94 1.35 -3.80
C VAL A 115 -22.63 1.86 -5.07
N ASP A 116 -23.95 1.79 -5.11
CA ASP A 116 -24.75 2.26 -6.23
C ASP A 116 -24.25 1.76 -7.61
N GLY A 117 -23.90 0.47 -7.68
CA GLY A 117 -23.39 -0.18 -8.90
C GLY A 117 -21.95 0.17 -9.28
N ARG A 118 -21.21 0.87 -8.42
CA ARG A 118 -19.81 1.26 -8.68
C ARG A 118 -18.83 0.59 -7.71
N VAL A 119 -17.75 0.09 -8.26
CA VAL A 119 -16.63 -0.45 -7.44
C VAL A 119 -15.92 0.70 -6.73
N VAL A 120 -15.94 0.65 -5.40
CA VAL A 120 -15.35 1.66 -4.52
C VAL A 120 -14.24 1.12 -3.61
N GLY A 121 -14.12 -0.20 -3.51
CA GLY A 121 -13.07 -0.84 -2.72
C GLY A 121 -12.71 -2.21 -3.28
N THR A 122 -11.51 -2.67 -2.98
CA THR A 122 -10.94 -3.93 -3.49
C THR A 122 -10.15 -4.64 -2.40
N VAL A 123 -10.11 -5.96 -2.45
CA VAL A 123 -9.19 -6.79 -1.69
C VAL A 123 -9.03 -8.15 -2.36
N GLY A 124 -7.81 -8.68 -2.38
CA GLY A 124 -7.52 -10.05 -2.79
C GLY A 124 -6.82 -10.83 -1.69
N CYS A 125 -6.85 -12.14 -1.77
CA CYS A 125 -6.00 -13.01 -0.96
C CYS A 125 -5.47 -14.18 -1.76
N LEU A 126 -4.27 -14.61 -1.40
CA LEU A 126 -3.52 -15.74 -1.98
C LEU A 126 -2.81 -16.50 -0.86
N PRO A 127 -2.46 -17.80 -1.04
CA PRO A 127 -1.53 -18.47 -0.15
C PRO A 127 -0.22 -17.69 -0.03
N ASN A 128 0.27 -17.51 1.21
CA ASN A 128 1.54 -16.81 1.43
C ASN A 128 2.71 -17.77 1.17
N GLU A 129 3.68 -17.33 0.36
CA GLU A 129 4.85 -18.15 -0.01
C GLU A 129 5.80 -18.43 1.16
N ASN A 130 5.85 -17.53 2.14
CA ASN A 130 6.78 -17.60 3.29
C ASN A 130 6.15 -18.18 4.56
N VAL A 131 4.81 -18.22 4.63
CA VAL A 131 4.04 -18.68 5.78
C VAL A 131 2.95 -19.63 5.29
N PRO A 132 3.25 -20.94 5.12
CA PRO A 132 2.34 -21.89 4.47
C PRO A 132 0.97 -22.04 5.14
N GLU A 133 0.88 -21.75 6.44
CA GLU A 133 -0.37 -21.80 7.20
C GLU A 133 -1.19 -20.48 7.12
N ALA A 134 -0.81 -19.51 6.28
CA ALA A 134 -1.48 -18.24 6.16
C ALA A 134 -1.89 -17.89 4.73
N LEU A 135 -3.00 -17.17 4.60
CA LEU A 135 -3.32 -16.43 3.37
C LEU A 135 -2.79 -14.99 3.48
N GLU A 136 -2.26 -14.49 2.37
CA GLU A 136 -1.79 -13.11 2.25
C GLU A 136 -2.91 -12.20 1.75
N LEU A 137 -3.29 -11.21 2.54
CA LEU A 137 -4.19 -10.14 2.13
C LEU A 137 -3.43 -9.15 1.24
N LYS A 138 -3.92 -8.95 0.02
CA LYS A 138 -3.30 -8.08 -0.99
C LYS A 138 -4.31 -7.12 -1.58
N ARG A 139 -3.80 -6.08 -2.23
CA ARG A 139 -4.59 -5.15 -3.08
C ARG A 139 -5.76 -4.49 -2.34
N MET A 140 -5.62 -4.31 -1.01
CA MET A 140 -6.58 -3.54 -0.22
C MET A 140 -6.53 -2.09 -0.64
N SER A 141 -7.64 -1.58 -1.16
CA SER A 141 -7.80 -0.18 -1.50
C SER A 141 -9.27 0.25 -1.36
N VAL A 142 -9.51 1.48 -0.92
CA VAL A 142 -10.85 2.08 -0.86
C VAL A 142 -10.77 3.50 -1.39
N ARG A 143 -11.65 3.86 -2.35
CA ARG A 143 -11.74 5.21 -2.89
C ARG A 143 -11.88 6.22 -1.77
N ARG A 144 -11.12 7.31 -1.85
CA ARG A 144 -11.08 8.36 -0.81
C ARG A 144 -12.46 8.89 -0.44
N SER A 145 -13.34 9.06 -1.42
CA SER A 145 -14.72 9.52 -1.23
C SER A 145 -15.61 8.58 -0.40
N HIS A 146 -15.20 7.32 -0.24
CA HIS A 146 -15.97 6.28 0.47
C HIS A 146 -15.24 5.76 1.72
N ARG A 147 -14.17 6.43 2.15
CA ARG A 147 -13.50 6.13 3.43
C ARG A 147 -14.35 6.58 4.62
N GLY A 148 -14.12 5.99 5.77
CA GLY A 148 -14.91 6.26 6.99
C GLY A 148 -16.25 5.52 7.05
N MET A 149 -16.68 4.84 5.98
CA MET A 149 -17.94 4.10 5.91
C MET A 149 -17.84 2.64 6.40
N GLY A 150 -16.68 2.20 6.90
CA GLY A 150 -16.47 0.82 7.37
C GLY A 150 -16.11 -0.20 6.28
N ILE A 151 -16.02 0.21 5.00
CA ILE A 151 -15.75 -0.67 3.85
C ILE A 151 -14.45 -1.46 4.04
N ALA A 152 -13.34 -0.81 4.39
CA ALA A 152 -12.05 -1.49 4.58
C ALA A 152 -12.12 -2.52 5.71
N LYS A 153 -12.81 -2.24 6.82
CA LYS A 153 -13.05 -3.21 7.91
C LYS A 153 -13.84 -4.40 7.44
N ALA A 154 -14.88 -4.18 6.64
CA ALA A 154 -15.71 -5.26 6.09
C ALA A 154 -14.91 -6.13 5.11
N LEU A 155 -14.09 -5.53 4.23
CA LEU A 155 -13.19 -6.27 3.33
C LEU A 155 -12.17 -7.12 4.10
N CYS A 156 -11.56 -6.58 5.18
CA CYS A 156 -10.66 -7.35 6.05
C CYS A 156 -11.38 -8.56 6.68
N ARG A 157 -12.62 -8.38 7.16
CA ARG A 157 -13.42 -9.48 7.73
C ARG A 157 -13.71 -10.54 6.67
N THR A 158 -14.11 -10.14 5.47
CA THR A 158 -14.35 -11.06 4.35
C THR A 158 -13.13 -11.95 4.07
N VAL A 159 -11.92 -11.37 4.09
CA VAL A 159 -10.68 -12.15 3.93
C VAL A 159 -10.44 -13.07 5.13
N ALA A 160 -10.67 -12.60 6.36
CA ALA A 160 -10.47 -13.42 7.56
C ALA A 160 -11.45 -14.60 7.60
N ASP A 161 -12.71 -14.38 7.26
CA ASP A 161 -13.73 -15.42 7.21
C ASP A 161 -13.43 -16.46 6.12
N PHE A 162 -13.06 -16.01 4.92
CA PHE A 162 -12.62 -16.91 3.86
C PHE A 162 -11.39 -17.73 4.27
N THR A 163 -10.41 -17.09 4.93
CA THR A 163 -9.18 -17.76 5.42
C THR A 163 -9.54 -18.88 6.43
N ARG A 164 -10.49 -18.60 7.33
CA ARG A 164 -10.99 -19.58 8.31
C ARG A 164 -11.73 -20.73 7.62
N GLU A 165 -12.61 -20.44 6.66
CA GLU A 165 -13.33 -21.44 5.87
C GLU A 165 -12.40 -22.36 5.09
N ARG A 166 -11.22 -21.87 4.69
CA ARG A 166 -10.19 -22.65 4.00
C ARG A 166 -9.28 -23.43 4.94
N GLY A 167 -9.47 -23.31 6.27
CA GLY A 167 -8.67 -24.03 7.27
C GLY A 167 -7.27 -23.46 7.52
N TYR A 168 -6.98 -22.24 7.07
CA TYR A 168 -5.73 -21.55 7.35
C TYR A 168 -5.73 -20.94 8.74
N ALA A 169 -4.56 -20.94 9.39
CA ALA A 169 -4.41 -20.48 10.77
C ALA A 169 -4.29 -18.96 10.91
N ALA A 170 -3.93 -18.24 9.85
CA ALA A 170 -3.66 -16.82 9.93
C ALA A 170 -3.90 -16.08 8.61
N VAL A 171 -4.12 -14.76 8.73
CA VAL A 171 -4.01 -13.81 7.61
C VAL A 171 -2.72 -13.00 7.82
N VAL A 172 -1.90 -12.90 6.78
CA VAL A 172 -0.69 -12.07 6.75
C VAL A 172 -0.89 -10.95 5.74
N LEU A 173 -0.31 -9.79 5.99
CA LEU A 173 -0.28 -8.69 5.02
C LEU A 173 1.01 -7.89 5.17
N TYR A 174 1.32 -7.13 4.12
CA TYR A 174 2.48 -6.23 4.08
C TYR A 174 2.03 -4.80 3.81
N THR A 175 2.58 -3.86 4.57
CA THR A 175 2.32 -2.42 4.41
C THR A 175 3.61 -1.65 4.62
N SER A 176 3.65 -0.38 4.21
CA SER A 176 4.86 0.45 4.33
C SER A 176 4.76 1.44 5.51
N VAL A 177 5.91 1.96 5.92
CA VAL A 177 6.05 2.97 6.99
C VAL A 177 5.20 4.24 6.75
N VAL A 178 4.86 4.53 5.48
CA VAL A 178 4.09 5.73 5.10
C VAL A 178 2.58 5.49 5.06
N GLN A 179 2.12 4.24 5.11
CA GLN A 179 0.70 3.86 5.03
C GLN A 179 0.05 3.80 6.44
N ARG A 180 0.14 4.89 7.19
CA ARG A 180 -0.28 4.94 8.60
C ARG A 180 -1.75 4.60 8.83
N ASP A 181 -2.64 5.09 7.97
CA ASP A 181 -4.08 4.80 8.08
C ASP A 181 -4.36 3.30 7.93
N ALA A 182 -3.61 2.62 7.05
CA ALA A 182 -3.70 1.18 6.88
C ALA A 182 -3.17 0.43 8.12
N GLN A 183 -2.02 0.86 8.69
CA GLN A 183 -1.48 0.30 9.93
C GLN A 183 -2.51 0.40 11.07
N HIS A 184 -3.07 1.58 11.31
CA HIS A 184 -4.12 1.78 12.33
C HIS A 184 -5.36 0.92 12.07
N LEU A 185 -5.78 0.76 10.79
CA LEU A 185 -6.88 -0.13 10.45
C LEU A 185 -6.57 -1.57 10.89
N TYR A 186 -5.40 -2.09 10.51
CA TYR A 186 -5.01 -3.47 10.81
C TYR A 186 -4.86 -3.72 12.31
N GLU A 187 -4.23 -2.81 13.05
CA GLU A 187 -4.12 -2.88 14.51
C GLU A 187 -5.50 -2.90 15.18
N HIS A 188 -6.44 -2.05 14.74
CA HIS A 188 -7.82 -2.06 15.25
C HIS A 188 -8.62 -3.32 14.86
N MET A 189 -8.18 -4.05 13.84
CA MET A 189 -8.77 -5.32 13.45
C MET A 189 -8.12 -6.53 14.15
N GLY A 190 -7.17 -6.29 15.05
CA GLY A 190 -6.49 -7.33 15.81
C GLY A 190 -5.26 -7.95 15.12
N TYR A 191 -4.77 -7.32 14.04
CA TYR A 191 -3.50 -7.72 13.46
C TYR A 191 -2.34 -7.21 14.33
N GLU A 192 -1.34 -8.04 14.53
CA GLU A 192 -0.10 -7.71 15.24
C GLU A 192 1.05 -7.52 14.25
N LYS A 193 1.87 -6.49 14.46
CA LYS A 193 3.09 -6.29 13.68
C LYS A 193 4.12 -7.34 14.09
N THR A 194 4.48 -8.25 13.18
CA THR A 194 5.37 -9.38 13.44
C THR A 194 6.78 -9.14 12.96
N LYS A 195 6.96 -8.42 11.86
CA LYS A 195 8.29 -8.13 11.29
C LYS A 195 8.37 -6.72 10.74
N GLU A 196 9.59 -6.20 10.76
CA GLU A 196 9.96 -4.96 10.08
C GLU A 196 11.23 -5.23 9.27
N PHE A 197 11.23 -4.85 8.00
CA PHE A 197 12.37 -5.03 7.10
C PHE A 197 12.44 -3.91 6.08
N SER A 198 13.64 -3.55 5.64
CA SER A 198 13.81 -2.58 4.57
C SER A 198 13.45 -3.21 3.24
N ALA A 199 12.79 -2.44 2.37
CA ALA A 199 12.62 -2.87 0.99
C ALA A 199 14.01 -3.15 0.35
N PRO A 200 14.11 -4.08 -0.62
CA PRO A 200 15.40 -4.55 -1.14
C PRO A 200 16.22 -3.45 -1.84
N ASP A 201 15.56 -2.38 -2.27
CA ASP A 201 16.18 -1.30 -3.02
C ASP A 201 17.14 -0.46 -2.17
N PHE A 202 18.27 -0.06 -2.77
CA PHE A 202 19.26 0.78 -2.12
C PHE A 202 18.67 2.10 -1.58
N ILE A 203 17.78 2.74 -2.35
CA ILE A 203 17.12 3.98 -1.96
C ILE A 203 16.24 3.76 -0.72
N ALA A 204 15.49 2.67 -0.68
CA ALA A 204 14.67 2.33 0.50
C ALA A 204 15.51 2.17 1.76
N LYS A 205 16.69 1.55 1.66
CA LYS A 205 17.62 1.38 2.80
C LYS A 205 18.12 2.72 3.33
N ILE A 206 18.60 3.62 2.46
CA ILE A 206 19.15 4.93 2.89
C ILE A 206 18.05 5.91 3.37
N THR A 207 16.81 5.70 2.94
CA THR A 207 15.66 6.52 3.35
C THR A 207 14.84 5.89 4.48
N ASN A 208 15.27 4.75 5.04
CA ASN A 208 14.51 3.99 6.05
C ASN A 208 13.06 3.74 5.63
N PHE A 209 12.86 3.42 4.33
CA PHE A 209 11.55 3.09 3.80
C PHE A 209 11.24 1.64 4.12
N ASN A 210 10.78 1.39 5.36
CA ASN A 210 10.55 0.06 5.86
C ASN A 210 9.17 -0.47 5.48
N LEU A 211 9.11 -1.79 5.31
CA LEU A 211 7.90 -2.57 5.16
C LEU A 211 7.62 -3.30 6.48
N PHE A 212 6.35 -3.42 6.81
CA PHE A 212 5.85 -4.09 8.01
C PHE A 212 5.03 -5.30 7.61
N GLU A 213 5.32 -6.43 8.23
CA GLU A 213 4.46 -7.60 8.19
C GLU A 213 3.48 -7.53 9.37
N TYR A 214 2.21 -7.65 9.07
CA TYR A 214 1.14 -7.77 10.05
C TYR A 214 0.51 -9.15 9.94
N ARG A 215 0.17 -9.75 11.09
CA ARG A 215 -0.45 -11.07 11.16
C ARG A 215 -1.69 -11.04 12.05
N LEU A 216 -2.79 -11.57 11.54
CA LEU A 216 -4.00 -11.87 12.32
C LEU A 216 -4.06 -13.38 12.55
N GLN A 217 -3.92 -13.79 13.80
CA GLN A 217 -4.10 -15.19 14.18
C GLN A 217 -5.59 -15.51 14.23
N LEU A 218 -6.03 -16.50 13.49
CA LEU A 218 -7.39 -16.99 13.53
C LEU A 218 -7.47 -18.12 14.56
N LYS A 219 -8.44 -18.03 15.48
CA LYS A 219 -8.71 -19.17 16.39
C LYS A 219 -9.17 -20.33 15.53
N LYS A 220 -8.60 -21.52 15.77
CA LYS A 220 -9.26 -22.75 15.33
C LYS A 220 -10.56 -22.86 16.14
N ASP A 221 -11.69 -22.95 15.45
CA ASP A 221 -12.91 -23.40 16.10
C ASP A 221 -12.64 -24.87 16.48
N ASP A 222 -12.60 -25.14 17.78
CA ASP A 222 -12.48 -26.49 18.36
C ASP A 222 -13.73 -27.32 18.08
#